data_dbf8845704a757ae05dd7207b42703d9
#
_entry.id   dbf8845704a757ae05dd7207b42703d9
#
_cell.length_a   1.000
_cell.length_b   1.000
_cell.length_c   1.000
_cell.angle_alpha   90.00
_cell.angle_beta   90.00
_cell.angle_gamma   90.00
#
_symmetry.space_group_name_H-M   'P 1'
#
loop_
_entity.id
_entity.type
_entity.pdbx_description
1 polymer ?
#
loop_
_entity_poly.entity_id
_entity_poly.type
_entity_poly.pdbx_seq_one_letter_code
_entity_poly.pdbx_strand_id
1 'polypeptide(L)'
;MWRWLAALCTLYASCPLAAAYEPRVNYMLQCMGCHTPDGSGEPGRVPSVRDTLAPFAASPDGRRFLVQVPGASQSTLSDAELAELLNWMIRNLSRVRPTHFTSFTAAEVASYRRTPLVGVQAARATLIQRLSGASSQKP
;
A
#
# COMPACT_ATOMS: atom_id res chain seq x y z
N MET A 1 -7.83 -59.12 -12.10
CA MET A 1 -8.18 -57.95 -12.90
C MET A 1 -8.43 -56.70 -12.01
N TRP A 2 -7.50 -56.37 -11.06
CA TRP A 2 -7.72 -55.22 -10.10
C TRP A 2 -6.52 -54.27 -9.98
N ARG A 3 -5.61 -54.30 -10.90
CA ARG A 3 -4.33 -53.54 -10.80
C ARG A 3 -4.25 -52.29 -11.66
N TRP A 4 -5.30 -51.90 -12.39
CA TRP A 4 -5.31 -50.80 -13.35
C TRP A 4 -6.08 -49.55 -12.90
N LEU A 5 -6.68 -49.53 -11.69
CA LEU A 5 -7.46 -48.40 -11.20
C LEU A 5 -6.67 -47.43 -10.30
N ALA A 6 -5.41 -47.70 -9.99
CA ALA A 6 -4.61 -46.86 -9.10
C ALA A 6 -3.79 -45.77 -9.82
N ALA A 7 -3.80 -45.71 -11.16
CA ALA A 7 -2.95 -44.82 -11.93
C ALA A 7 -3.62 -43.49 -12.37
N LEU A 8 -4.90 -43.24 -12.03
CA LEU A 8 -5.63 -42.07 -12.55
C LEU A 8 -5.77 -40.90 -11.56
N CYS A 9 -5.23 -40.98 -10.37
CA CYS A 9 -5.46 -39.96 -9.32
C CYS A 9 -4.31 -38.92 -9.11
N THR A 10 -3.25 -38.96 -9.90
CA THR A 10 -2.08 -38.10 -9.65
C THR A 10 -1.95 -36.87 -10.57
N LEU A 11 -2.96 -36.56 -11.39
CA LEU A 11 -2.86 -35.45 -12.37
C LEU A 11 -3.58 -34.12 -11.99
N TYR A 12 -4.03 -33.94 -10.76
CA TYR A 12 -4.81 -32.76 -10.37
C TYR A 12 -4.15 -31.84 -9.34
N ALA A 13 -2.85 -31.70 -9.32
CA ALA A 13 -2.18 -30.86 -8.33
C ALA A 13 -1.29 -29.76 -8.93
N SER A 14 -1.59 -29.28 -10.13
CA SER A 14 -0.93 -28.09 -10.67
C SER A 14 -1.96 -26.97 -10.89
N CYS A 15 -2.57 -26.49 -9.77
CA CYS A 15 -3.23 -25.20 -9.81
C CYS A 15 -2.13 -24.15 -9.98
N PRO A 16 -2.06 -23.41 -11.10
CA PRO A 16 -1.09 -22.32 -11.19
C PRO A 16 -1.43 -21.34 -10.07
N LEU A 17 -0.47 -21.05 -9.17
CA LEU A 17 -0.60 -19.90 -8.30
C LEU A 17 -0.89 -18.71 -9.21
N ALA A 18 -2.02 -18.04 -8.99
CA ALA A 18 -2.32 -16.81 -9.70
C ALA A 18 -1.11 -15.88 -9.53
N ALA A 19 -0.46 -15.53 -10.63
CA ALA A 19 0.68 -14.64 -10.59
C ALA A 19 0.21 -13.29 -10.02
N ALA A 20 0.85 -12.81 -8.97
CA ALA A 20 0.58 -11.48 -8.44
C ALA A 20 0.88 -10.44 -9.52
N TYR A 21 0.03 -9.44 -9.64
CA TYR A 21 0.29 -8.34 -10.57
C TYR A 21 1.49 -7.51 -10.11
N GLU A 22 2.23 -6.97 -11.07
CA GLU A 22 3.25 -5.97 -10.81
C GLU A 22 2.68 -4.78 -10.00
N PRO A 23 3.42 -4.19 -9.06
CA PRO A 23 2.93 -3.11 -8.20
C PRO A 23 2.34 -1.92 -8.97
N ARG A 24 2.89 -1.60 -10.14
CA ARG A 24 2.35 -0.56 -11.02
C ARG A 24 0.94 -0.92 -11.52
N VAL A 25 0.71 -2.17 -11.87
CA VAL A 25 -0.60 -2.65 -12.32
C VAL A 25 -1.58 -2.60 -11.14
N ASN A 26 -1.17 -3.01 -9.95
CA ASN A 26 -1.97 -2.89 -8.73
C ASN A 26 -2.34 -1.43 -8.44
N TYR A 27 -1.41 -0.47 -8.64
CA TYR A 27 -1.72 0.96 -8.55
C TYR A 27 -2.81 1.37 -9.54
N MET A 28 -2.71 0.96 -10.80
CA MET A 28 -3.69 1.28 -11.83
C MET A 28 -5.08 0.74 -11.49
N LEU A 29 -5.15 -0.47 -10.97
CA LEU A 29 -6.42 -1.15 -10.68
C LEU A 29 -7.08 -0.66 -9.38
N GLN A 30 -6.30 -0.31 -8.35
CA GLN A 30 -6.81 -0.07 -7.01
C GLN A 30 -6.79 1.41 -6.58
N CYS A 31 -5.91 2.24 -7.18
CA CYS A 31 -5.63 3.59 -6.67
C CYS A 31 -5.81 4.70 -7.70
N MET A 32 -5.47 4.44 -8.98
CA MET A 32 -5.38 5.44 -10.04
C MET A 32 -6.72 6.09 -10.38
N GLY A 33 -7.84 5.40 -10.14
CA GLY A 33 -9.18 5.95 -10.37
C GLY A 33 -9.48 7.22 -9.55
N CYS A 34 -8.85 7.36 -8.37
CA CYS A 34 -8.96 8.55 -7.53
C CYS A 34 -7.66 9.39 -7.53
N HIS A 35 -6.49 8.72 -7.50
CA HIS A 35 -5.21 9.40 -7.29
C HIS A 35 -4.47 9.80 -8.57
N THR A 36 -5.06 9.59 -9.75
CA THR A 36 -4.46 9.89 -11.07
C THR A 36 -3.20 9.05 -11.37
N PRO A 37 -2.75 8.94 -12.64
CA PRO A 37 -1.60 8.11 -13.01
C PRO A 37 -0.29 8.51 -12.33
N ASP A 38 -0.14 9.79 -11.99
CA ASP A 38 1.07 10.35 -11.40
C ASP A 38 0.97 10.58 -9.88
N GLY A 39 -0.18 10.26 -9.26
CA GLY A 39 -0.41 10.43 -7.83
C GLY A 39 -0.76 11.85 -7.40
N SER A 40 -1.02 12.77 -8.34
CA SER A 40 -1.36 14.17 -8.01
C SER A 40 -2.74 14.33 -7.35
N GLY A 41 -3.64 13.38 -7.58
CA GLY A 41 -5.01 13.48 -7.10
C GLY A 41 -5.83 14.56 -7.81
N GLU A 42 -6.89 15.01 -7.15
CA GLU A 42 -7.77 16.06 -7.66
C GLU A 42 -7.93 17.16 -6.59
N PRO A 43 -7.50 18.40 -6.87
CA PRO A 43 -7.59 19.50 -5.91
C PRO A 43 -8.98 19.66 -5.32
N GLY A 44 -9.07 19.75 -3.99
CA GLY A 44 -10.33 19.89 -3.25
C GLY A 44 -11.13 18.61 -3.05
N ARG A 45 -10.82 17.52 -3.76
CA ARG A 45 -11.53 16.23 -3.65
C ARG A 45 -10.63 15.08 -3.22
N VAL A 46 -9.54 14.85 -3.92
CA VAL A 46 -8.61 13.76 -3.66
C VAL A 46 -7.22 14.33 -3.40
N PRO A 47 -6.67 14.16 -2.20
CA PRO A 47 -5.36 14.71 -1.88
C PRO A 47 -4.25 14.06 -2.71
N SER A 48 -3.26 14.87 -3.10
CA SER A 48 -2.03 14.37 -3.68
C SER A 48 -1.35 13.39 -2.73
N VAL A 49 -0.98 12.21 -3.23
CA VAL A 49 -0.12 11.28 -2.49
C VAL A 49 1.36 11.62 -2.67
N ARG A 50 1.72 12.34 -3.72
CA ARG A 50 3.10 12.69 -4.07
C ARG A 50 3.84 13.44 -2.96
N ASP A 51 3.12 14.34 -2.29
CA ASP A 51 3.72 15.23 -1.28
C ASP A 51 3.80 14.58 0.10
N THR A 52 3.03 13.51 0.32
CA THR A 52 2.87 12.91 1.65
C THR A 52 3.45 11.51 1.78
N LEU A 53 3.61 10.76 0.69
CA LEU A 53 4.10 9.37 0.76
C LEU A 53 5.43 9.25 1.51
N ALA A 54 6.47 9.97 1.08
CA ALA A 54 7.79 9.87 1.68
C ALA A 54 7.82 10.36 3.15
N PRO A 55 7.31 11.57 3.49
CA PRO A 55 7.29 12.01 4.89
C PRO A 55 6.42 11.13 5.79
N PHE A 56 5.30 10.59 5.30
CA PHE A 56 4.48 9.65 6.08
C PHE A 56 5.21 8.32 6.30
N ALA A 57 5.84 7.76 5.28
CA ALA A 57 6.59 6.52 5.39
C ALA A 57 7.80 6.62 6.34
N ALA A 58 8.26 7.84 6.64
CA ALA A 58 9.37 8.09 7.56
C ALA A 58 8.98 8.07 9.05
N SER A 59 7.68 8.03 9.38
CA SER A 59 7.20 8.03 10.76
C SER A 59 6.28 6.84 11.05
N PRO A 60 6.29 6.29 12.28
CA PRO A 60 5.39 5.18 12.65
C PRO A 60 3.91 5.51 12.46
N ASP A 61 3.47 6.72 12.85
CA ASP A 61 2.08 7.16 12.68
C ASP A 61 1.71 7.32 11.20
N GLY A 62 2.63 7.83 10.38
CA GLY A 62 2.42 7.96 8.95
C GLY A 62 2.36 6.60 8.24
N ARG A 63 3.21 5.66 8.62
CA ARG A 63 3.17 4.28 8.09
C ARG A 63 1.83 3.64 8.40
N ARG A 64 1.36 3.76 9.63
CA ARG A 64 0.04 3.28 10.04
C ARG A 64 -1.07 3.94 9.21
N PHE A 65 -1.03 5.27 9.06
CA PHE A 65 -1.99 6.01 8.25
C PHE A 65 -2.06 5.49 6.81
N LEU A 66 -0.92 5.30 6.14
CA LEU A 66 -0.87 4.83 4.75
C LEU A 66 -1.54 3.46 4.54
N VAL A 67 -1.48 2.58 5.55
CA VAL A 67 -2.12 1.26 5.48
C VAL A 67 -3.61 1.33 5.87
N GLN A 68 -3.97 2.19 6.82
CA GLN A 68 -5.32 2.22 7.38
C GLN A 68 -6.34 3.04 6.59
N VAL A 69 -5.89 3.91 5.66
CA VAL A 69 -6.84 4.65 4.79
C VAL A 69 -7.72 3.66 4.02
N PRO A 70 -9.03 3.92 3.88
CA PRO A 70 -9.98 2.97 3.30
C PRO A 70 -9.56 2.39 1.94
N GLY A 71 -9.00 3.21 1.05
CA GLY A 71 -8.51 2.76 -0.25
C GLY A 71 -7.39 1.70 -0.16
N ALA A 72 -6.56 1.73 0.88
CA ALA A 72 -5.52 0.73 1.12
C ALA A 72 -6.07 -0.45 1.94
N SER A 73 -6.67 -0.17 3.11
CA SER A 73 -7.11 -1.20 4.04
C SER A 73 -8.21 -2.11 3.47
N GLN A 74 -9.06 -1.59 2.60
CA GLN A 74 -10.19 -2.31 2.00
C GLN A 74 -9.91 -2.81 0.58
N SER A 75 -8.70 -2.60 0.06
CA SER A 75 -8.32 -3.13 -1.26
C SER A 75 -8.36 -4.66 -1.26
N THR A 76 -8.52 -5.25 -2.45
CA THR A 76 -8.54 -6.71 -2.63
C THR A 76 -7.14 -7.34 -2.61
N LEU A 77 -6.09 -6.51 -2.50
CA LEU A 77 -4.70 -6.97 -2.45
C LEU A 77 -4.43 -7.77 -1.18
N SER A 78 -3.60 -8.78 -1.27
CA SER A 78 -3.00 -9.43 -0.11
C SER A 78 -2.11 -8.44 0.66
N ASP A 79 -1.77 -8.76 1.91
CA ASP A 79 -0.88 -7.90 2.70
C ASP A 79 0.51 -7.75 2.08
N ALA A 80 1.00 -8.80 1.39
CA ALA A 80 2.26 -8.76 0.65
C ALA A 80 2.17 -7.82 -0.57
N GLU A 81 1.14 -7.95 -1.39
CA GLU A 81 0.92 -7.09 -2.56
C GLU A 81 0.72 -5.62 -2.16
N LEU A 82 0.00 -5.35 -1.06
CA LEU A 82 -0.16 -3.99 -0.56
C LEU A 82 1.16 -3.42 -0.05
N ALA A 83 2.00 -4.21 0.62
CA ALA A 83 3.34 -3.79 1.04
C ALA A 83 4.22 -3.43 -0.18
N GLU A 84 4.22 -4.28 -1.21
CA GLU A 84 4.95 -4.03 -2.46
C GLU A 84 4.44 -2.79 -3.18
N LEU A 85 3.11 -2.61 -3.25
CA LEU A 85 2.48 -1.44 -3.84
C LEU A 85 2.89 -0.15 -3.11
N LEU A 86 2.80 -0.11 -1.78
CA LEU A 86 3.21 1.06 -0.99
C LEU A 86 4.71 1.37 -1.21
N ASN A 87 5.56 0.36 -1.21
CA ASN A 87 6.98 0.50 -1.49
C ASN A 87 7.25 1.06 -2.90
N TRP A 88 6.51 0.58 -3.90
CA TRP A 88 6.60 1.09 -5.26
C TRP A 88 6.13 2.54 -5.36
N MET A 89 4.99 2.88 -4.74
CA MET A 89 4.44 4.25 -4.73
C MET A 89 5.44 5.24 -4.11
N ILE A 90 6.06 4.88 -2.99
CA ILE A 90 7.05 5.74 -2.32
C ILE A 90 8.24 6.01 -3.24
N ARG A 91 8.74 4.99 -3.92
CA ARG A 91 9.89 5.12 -4.83
C ARG A 91 9.57 5.86 -6.12
N ASN A 92 8.35 5.73 -6.65
CA ASN A 92 8.03 6.17 -8.01
C ASN A 92 7.10 7.40 -8.07
N LEU A 93 6.25 7.60 -7.07
CA LEU A 93 5.27 8.70 -7.07
C LEU A 93 5.63 9.85 -6.13
N SER A 94 6.49 9.65 -5.12
CA SER A 94 6.88 10.76 -4.23
C SER A 94 7.52 11.90 -5.02
N ARG A 95 7.10 13.14 -4.74
CA ARG A 95 7.69 14.35 -5.36
C ARG A 95 9.19 14.43 -5.09
N VAL A 96 9.57 14.19 -3.83
CA VAL A 96 10.97 14.02 -3.45
C VAL A 96 11.16 12.55 -3.11
N ARG A 97 11.92 11.85 -3.95
CA ARG A 97 12.19 10.43 -3.74
C ARG A 97 13.13 10.28 -2.55
N PRO A 98 12.78 9.49 -1.53
CA PRO A 98 13.69 9.25 -0.43
C PRO A 98 14.87 8.42 -0.91
N THR A 99 16.08 8.81 -0.54
CA THR A 99 17.30 8.01 -0.80
C THR A 99 17.30 6.73 0.02
N HIS A 100 16.74 6.81 1.23
CA HIS A 100 16.58 5.67 2.14
C HIS A 100 15.21 5.73 2.80
N PHE A 101 14.54 4.59 2.88
CA PHE A 101 13.37 4.38 3.72
C PHE A 101 13.25 2.89 4.08
N THR A 102 12.67 2.61 5.22
CA THR A 102 12.37 1.24 5.62
C THR A 102 11.18 0.72 4.81
N SER A 103 11.37 -0.31 4.01
CA SER A 103 10.30 -0.91 3.22
C SER A 103 9.19 -1.46 4.11
N PHE A 104 7.94 -1.33 3.65
CA PHE A 104 6.81 -2.02 4.26
C PHE A 104 6.97 -3.52 4.08
N THR A 105 6.57 -4.28 5.10
CA THR A 105 6.50 -5.74 5.06
C THR A 105 5.05 -6.20 5.12
N ALA A 106 4.77 -7.41 4.64
CA ALA A 106 3.44 -8.02 4.76
C ALA A 106 2.97 -8.10 6.22
N ALA A 107 3.87 -8.42 7.15
CA ALA A 107 3.55 -8.50 8.58
C ALA A 107 3.15 -7.15 9.17
N GLU A 108 3.82 -6.06 8.78
CA GLU A 108 3.47 -4.70 9.18
C GLU A 108 2.11 -4.30 8.61
N VAL A 109 1.86 -4.54 7.32
CA VAL A 109 0.57 -4.27 6.68
C VAL A 109 -0.54 -5.04 7.40
N ALA A 110 -0.37 -6.34 7.63
CA ALA A 110 -1.32 -7.17 8.36
C ALA A 110 -1.66 -6.62 9.75
N SER A 111 -0.67 -6.05 10.45
CA SER A 111 -0.87 -5.50 11.79
C SER A 111 -1.75 -4.23 11.80
N TYR A 112 -1.61 -3.37 10.80
CA TYR A 112 -2.33 -2.09 10.71
C TYR A 112 -3.68 -2.20 10.01
N ARG A 113 -3.78 -3.05 8.99
CA ARG A 113 -4.93 -3.16 8.09
C ARG A 113 -6.23 -3.55 8.78
N ARG A 114 -6.15 -4.27 9.90
CA ARG A 114 -7.32 -4.75 10.65
C ARG A 114 -8.16 -3.65 11.29
N THR A 115 -7.63 -2.44 11.37
CA THR A 115 -8.34 -1.29 11.96
C THR A 115 -8.41 -0.16 10.92
N PRO A 116 -9.40 -0.16 10.03
CA PRO A 116 -9.59 0.90 9.05
C PRO A 116 -9.75 2.26 9.74
N LEU A 117 -9.18 3.29 9.14
CA LEU A 117 -9.20 4.63 9.69
C LEU A 117 -10.57 5.28 9.45
N VAL A 118 -11.14 5.84 10.52
CA VAL A 118 -12.34 6.68 10.47
C VAL A 118 -11.91 8.14 10.56
N GLY A 119 -12.58 9.04 9.82
CA GLY A 119 -12.25 10.47 9.83
C GLY A 119 -10.91 10.79 9.16
N VAL A 120 -10.65 10.19 8.01
CA VAL A 120 -9.38 10.26 7.26
C VAL A 120 -8.84 11.67 7.09
N GLN A 121 -9.70 12.66 6.80
CA GLN A 121 -9.27 14.04 6.58
C GLN A 121 -8.70 14.68 7.85
N ALA A 122 -9.38 14.50 8.99
CA ALA A 122 -8.92 15.03 10.28
C ALA A 122 -7.61 14.34 10.72
N ALA A 123 -7.53 13.01 10.58
CA ALA A 123 -6.33 12.26 10.89
C ALA A 123 -5.14 12.70 10.00
N ARG A 124 -5.38 12.93 8.71
CA ARG A 124 -4.36 13.43 7.78
C ARG A 124 -3.87 14.82 8.18
N ALA A 125 -4.79 15.74 8.50
CA ALA A 125 -4.43 17.10 8.92
C ALA A 125 -3.56 17.09 10.18
N THR A 126 -3.97 16.32 11.20
CA THR A 126 -3.21 16.15 12.44
C THR A 126 -1.81 15.58 12.17
N LEU A 127 -1.69 14.58 11.30
CA LEU A 127 -0.41 13.98 10.95
C LEU A 127 0.51 14.99 10.25
N ILE A 128 0.00 15.76 9.30
CA ILE A 128 0.76 16.81 8.61
C ILE A 128 1.28 17.85 9.61
N GLN A 129 0.45 18.31 10.53
CA GLN A 129 0.86 19.28 11.56
C GLN A 129 1.99 18.75 12.43
N ARG A 130 1.90 17.49 12.89
CA ARG A 130 2.94 16.85 13.71
C ARG A 130 4.27 16.75 12.96
N LEU A 131 4.23 16.34 11.69
CA LEU A 131 5.43 16.18 10.88
C LEU A 131 6.07 17.52 10.55
N SER A 132 5.29 18.58 10.30
CA SER A 132 5.78 19.93 10.07
C SER A 132 6.43 20.52 11.33
N GLY A 133 5.81 20.34 12.51
CA GLY A 133 6.36 20.78 13.79
C GLY A 133 7.68 20.09 14.14
N ALA A 134 7.80 18.79 13.86
CA ALA A 134 9.03 18.04 14.08
C ALA A 134 10.19 18.50 13.17
N SER A 135 9.89 18.94 11.95
CA SER A 135 10.89 19.44 11.00
C SER A 135 11.45 20.82 11.42
N SER A 136 10.66 21.62 12.14
CA SER A 136 11.05 22.97 12.62
C SER A 136 11.89 22.93 13.89
N GLN A 137 11.98 21.79 14.57
CA GLN A 137 12.72 21.61 15.84
C GLN A 137 14.07 20.90 15.68
N LYS A 138 14.48 20.58 14.45
CA LYS A 138 15.80 19.98 14.23
C LYS A 138 16.83 21.11 14.11
N PRO A 139 17.80 21.21 15.05
CA PRO A 139 18.86 22.22 15.05
C PRO A 139 19.78 22.10 13.84
#